data_72552bba998195ed9575ac55fb6684e8
#
_entry.id   72552bba998195ed9575ac55fb6684e8
#
_cell.length_a   1.000
_cell.length_b   1.000
_cell.length_c   1.000
_cell.angle_alpha   90.00
_cell.angle_beta   90.00
_cell.angle_gamma   90.00
#
_symmetry.space_group_name_H-M   'P 1'
#
loop_
_entity.id
_entity.type
_entity.pdbx_description
1 polymer ?
#
loop_
_entity_poly.entity_id
_entity_poly.type
_entity_poly.pdbx_seq_one_letter_code
_entity_poly.pdbx_strand_id
1 'polypeptide(L)'
;QFANLNSYPTIIMVLSGAQAAAIQGNWKNVEAHAQTYANDLFLTYLTANPGDQARFPKFAEVPLGDLRSNADFNAQTIVIVKALSAIVATLGDVQKGAELLRQRVRTHYKRNITMAQFERLLDLLPMFLQEKAHASGDVADAWRIA
;
A
#
# COMPACT_ATOMS: atom_id res chain seq x y z
N GLN A 1 8.74 13.11 15.07
CA GLN A 1 9.49 12.48 16.18
C GLN A 1 9.59 11.00 15.85
N PHE A 2 10.77 10.55 15.39
CA PHE A 2 11.03 9.14 15.21
C PHE A 2 11.01 8.50 16.60
N ALA A 3 10.05 7.61 16.86
CA ALA A 3 10.07 6.79 18.05
C ALA A 3 11.40 6.03 18.06
N ASN A 4 12.11 6.15 19.15
CA ASN A 4 13.40 5.51 19.36
C ASN A 4 13.17 3.99 19.26
N LEU A 5 13.63 3.37 18.17
CA LEU A 5 13.46 1.94 17.90
C LEU A 5 14.11 1.04 18.96
N ASN A 6 14.85 1.62 19.89
CA ASN A 6 15.52 0.92 20.98
C ASN A 6 14.67 0.77 22.26
N SER A 7 13.43 1.28 22.31
CA SER A 7 12.62 1.26 23.53
C SER A 7 11.42 0.31 23.51
N TYR A 8 11.24 -0.46 22.43
CA TYR A 8 10.23 -1.50 22.43
C TYR A 8 10.85 -2.83 22.78
N PRO A 9 10.26 -3.58 23.73
CA PRO A 9 10.67 -4.98 23.91
C PRO A 9 10.45 -5.66 22.56
N THR A 10 11.51 -6.22 22.02
CA THR A 10 11.63 -6.75 20.68
C THR A 10 10.79 -8.01 20.53
N ILE A 11 9.47 -7.86 20.42
CA ILE A 11 8.70 -8.83 19.67
C ILE A 11 8.73 -8.32 18.22
N ILE A 12 9.84 -8.57 17.56
CA ILE A 12 9.86 -8.48 16.09
C ILE A 12 8.98 -9.63 15.64
N MET A 13 7.72 -9.30 15.33
CA MET A 13 6.82 -10.25 14.68
C MET A 13 7.28 -10.34 13.22
N VAL A 14 8.26 -11.20 13.00
CA VAL A 14 8.72 -11.56 11.66
C VAL A 14 7.65 -12.47 11.07
N LEU A 15 7.21 -12.17 9.84
CA LEU A 15 6.36 -13.08 9.08
C LEU A 15 7.02 -14.46 8.99
N SER A 16 6.26 -15.51 9.27
CA SER A 16 6.69 -16.87 8.95
C SER A 16 6.81 -17.03 7.44
N GLY A 17 7.58 -18.02 6.98
CA GLY A 17 7.65 -18.37 5.56
C GLY A 17 6.28 -18.69 4.96
N ALA A 18 5.42 -19.35 5.71
CA ALA A 18 4.05 -19.65 5.32
C ALA A 18 3.18 -18.39 5.18
N GLN A 19 3.33 -17.42 6.08
CA GLN A 19 2.62 -16.15 6.00
C GLN A 19 3.08 -15.32 4.80
N ALA A 20 4.38 -15.22 4.57
CA ALA A 20 4.93 -14.55 3.39
C ALA A 20 4.43 -15.19 2.09
N ALA A 21 4.45 -16.52 2.00
CA ALA A 21 3.95 -17.25 0.85
C ALA A 21 2.44 -17.04 0.63
N ALA A 22 1.65 -16.97 1.70
CA ALA A 22 0.22 -16.72 1.63
C ALA A 22 -0.08 -15.32 1.07
N ILE A 23 0.65 -14.30 1.53
CA ILE A 23 0.55 -12.92 0.98
C ILE A 23 0.93 -12.92 -0.50
N GLN A 24 2.06 -13.51 -0.85
CA GLN A 24 2.56 -13.54 -2.23
C GLN A 24 1.59 -14.28 -3.16
N GLY A 25 0.99 -15.38 -2.70
CA GLY A 25 0.00 -16.14 -3.45
C GLY A 25 -1.28 -15.34 -3.71
N ASN A 26 -1.82 -14.65 -2.72
CA ASN A 26 -2.98 -13.79 -2.88
C ASN A 26 -2.66 -12.57 -3.77
N TRP A 27 -1.47 -11.99 -3.64
CA TRP A 27 -1.04 -10.82 -4.40
C TRP A 27 -0.99 -11.07 -5.92
N LYS A 28 -0.80 -12.31 -6.36
CA LYS A 28 -0.88 -12.68 -7.77
C LYS A 28 -2.24 -12.34 -8.39
N ASN A 29 -3.33 -12.41 -7.61
CA ASN A 29 -4.66 -12.01 -8.08
C ASN A 29 -4.69 -10.50 -8.36
N VAL A 30 -4.04 -9.71 -7.52
CA VAL A 30 -3.92 -8.26 -7.73
C VAL A 30 -3.10 -7.96 -8.99
N GLU A 31 -1.96 -8.62 -9.15
CA GLU A 31 -1.07 -8.43 -10.31
C GLU A 31 -1.74 -8.83 -11.64
N ALA A 32 -2.59 -9.85 -11.62
CA ALA A 32 -3.32 -10.30 -12.82
C ALA A 32 -4.29 -9.24 -13.36
N HIS A 33 -4.77 -8.34 -12.50
CA HIS A 33 -5.68 -7.25 -12.85
C HIS A 33 -5.21 -5.92 -12.21
N ALA A 34 -3.94 -5.63 -12.38
CA ALA A 34 -3.23 -4.60 -11.63
C ALA A 34 -3.89 -3.21 -11.71
N GLN A 35 -4.30 -2.76 -12.90
CA GLN A 35 -4.90 -1.44 -13.05
C GLN A 35 -6.25 -1.34 -12.33
N THR A 36 -7.08 -2.36 -12.42
CA THR A 36 -8.39 -2.40 -11.74
C THR A 36 -8.21 -2.34 -10.23
N TYR A 37 -7.36 -3.20 -9.67
CA TYR A 37 -7.09 -3.19 -8.23
C TYR A 37 -6.39 -1.91 -7.77
N ALA A 38 -5.49 -1.36 -8.57
CA ALA A 38 -4.83 -0.10 -8.28
C ALA A 38 -5.83 1.04 -8.15
N ASN A 39 -6.75 1.14 -9.09
CA ASN A 39 -7.80 2.16 -9.06
C ASN A 39 -8.75 1.97 -7.87
N ASP A 40 -9.18 0.73 -7.61
CA ASP A 40 -10.05 0.42 -6.49
C ASP A 40 -9.41 0.74 -5.14
N LEU A 41 -8.16 0.38 -4.96
CA LEU A 41 -7.40 0.67 -3.75
C LEU A 41 -7.29 2.17 -3.51
N PHE A 42 -6.89 2.91 -4.53
CA PHE A 42 -6.66 4.34 -4.37
C PHE A 42 -7.96 5.13 -4.24
N LEU A 43 -9.03 4.71 -4.91
CA LEU A 43 -10.36 5.28 -4.70
C LEU A 43 -10.89 5.02 -3.29
N THR A 44 -10.65 3.82 -2.76
CA THR A 44 -10.98 3.50 -1.36
C THR A 44 -10.23 4.42 -0.41
N TYR A 45 -8.94 4.63 -0.66
CA TYR A 45 -8.09 5.54 0.12
C TYR A 45 -8.61 6.98 0.05
N LEU A 46 -8.87 7.52 -1.13
CA LEU A 46 -9.33 8.90 -1.30
C LEU A 46 -10.75 9.11 -0.75
N THR A 47 -11.60 8.11 -0.83
CA THR A 47 -12.94 8.16 -0.22
C THR A 47 -12.86 8.28 1.30
N ALA A 48 -11.95 7.54 1.92
CA ALA A 48 -11.71 7.60 3.37
C ALA A 48 -10.93 8.86 3.80
N ASN A 49 -10.13 9.42 2.91
CA ASN A 49 -9.25 10.56 3.17
C ASN A 49 -9.39 11.62 2.06
N PRO A 50 -10.55 12.28 1.93
CA PRO A 50 -10.82 13.17 0.79
C PRO A 50 -9.87 14.36 0.70
N GLY A 51 -9.34 14.84 1.82
CA GLY A 51 -8.36 15.94 1.85
C GLY A 51 -7.02 15.58 1.19
N ASP A 52 -6.70 14.32 1.06
CA ASP A 52 -5.43 13.88 0.48
C ASP A 52 -5.41 13.97 -1.06
N GLN A 53 -6.57 14.06 -1.71
CA GLN A 53 -6.62 14.24 -3.18
C GLN A 53 -5.92 15.53 -3.62
N ALA A 54 -5.95 16.57 -2.82
CA ALA A 54 -5.28 17.84 -3.10
C ALA A 54 -3.75 17.73 -3.23
N ARG A 55 -3.17 16.65 -2.72
CA ARG A 55 -1.73 16.38 -2.82
C ARG A 55 -1.30 15.88 -4.21
N PHE A 56 -2.25 15.65 -5.10
CA PHE A 56 -2.04 15.17 -6.46
C PHE A 56 -2.54 16.22 -7.47
N PRO A 57 -1.70 17.22 -7.83
CA PRO A 57 -2.12 18.37 -8.61
C PRO A 57 -2.78 18.04 -9.95
N LYS A 58 -2.37 16.94 -10.58
CA LYS A 58 -2.88 16.55 -11.91
C LYS A 58 -4.35 16.12 -11.89
N PHE A 59 -4.86 15.69 -10.74
CA PHE A 59 -6.27 15.28 -10.62
C PHE A 59 -6.93 15.77 -9.32
N ALA A 60 -6.35 16.78 -8.68
CA ALA A 60 -6.85 17.33 -7.41
C ALA A 60 -8.31 17.85 -7.51
N GLU A 61 -8.68 18.38 -8.64
CA GLU A 61 -10.02 18.98 -8.88
C GLU A 61 -10.99 18.04 -9.60
N VAL A 62 -10.56 16.81 -9.92
CA VAL A 62 -11.40 15.84 -10.62
C VAL A 62 -12.37 15.19 -9.63
N PRO A 63 -13.69 15.18 -9.91
CA PRO A 63 -14.66 14.47 -9.06
C PRO A 63 -14.30 12.98 -8.91
N LEU A 64 -14.53 12.41 -7.73
CA LEU A 64 -14.21 10.99 -7.45
C LEU A 64 -14.81 10.05 -8.50
N GLY A 65 -16.04 10.30 -8.93
CA GLY A 65 -16.73 9.47 -9.94
C GLY A 65 -16.07 9.47 -11.31
N ASP A 66 -15.25 10.46 -11.63
CA ASP A 66 -14.57 10.61 -12.92
C ASP A 66 -13.11 10.16 -12.90
N LEU A 67 -12.58 9.80 -11.72
CA LEU A 67 -11.17 9.43 -11.59
C LEU A 67 -10.81 8.16 -12.37
N ARG A 68 -11.69 7.17 -12.42
CA ARG A 68 -11.40 5.92 -13.15
C ARG A 68 -11.11 6.12 -14.63
N SER A 69 -11.69 7.16 -15.24
CA SER A 69 -11.47 7.51 -16.64
C SER A 69 -10.38 8.58 -16.83
N ASN A 70 -9.77 9.05 -15.75
CA ASN A 70 -8.71 10.06 -15.81
C ASN A 70 -7.34 9.41 -16.02
N ALA A 71 -6.65 9.82 -17.10
CA ALA A 71 -5.36 9.23 -17.48
C ALA A 71 -4.26 9.46 -16.44
N ASP A 72 -4.23 10.63 -15.82
CA ASP A 72 -3.24 10.96 -14.79
C ASP A 72 -3.45 10.14 -13.51
N PHE A 73 -4.71 9.92 -13.13
CA PHE A 73 -5.07 9.04 -12.03
C PHE A 73 -4.63 7.60 -12.31
N ASN A 74 -4.94 7.06 -13.47
CA ASN A 74 -4.56 5.71 -13.87
C ASN A 74 -3.03 5.52 -13.87
N ALA A 75 -2.29 6.50 -14.35
CA ALA A 75 -0.83 6.47 -14.35
C ALA A 75 -0.25 6.49 -12.92
N GLN A 76 -0.89 7.19 -12.00
CA GLN A 76 -0.47 7.24 -10.60
C GLN A 76 -0.78 5.94 -9.87
N THR A 77 -1.96 5.40 -10.04
CA THR A 77 -2.40 4.21 -9.28
C THR A 77 -1.62 2.96 -9.65
N ILE A 78 -1.30 2.76 -10.92
CA ILE A 78 -0.51 1.60 -11.34
C ILE A 78 0.89 1.61 -10.73
N VAL A 79 1.48 2.79 -10.55
CA VAL A 79 2.79 2.93 -9.89
C VAL A 79 2.72 2.49 -8.42
N ILE A 80 1.61 2.76 -7.74
CA ILE A 80 1.39 2.32 -6.35
C ILE A 80 1.40 0.80 -6.26
N VAL A 81 0.64 0.11 -7.12
CA VAL A 81 0.61 -1.35 -7.12
C VAL A 81 1.97 -1.94 -7.49
N LYS A 82 2.68 -1.36 -8.46
CA LYS A 82 4.05 -1.80 -8.79
C LYS A 82 5.01 -1.65 -7.61
N ALA A 83 4.90 -0.56 -6.86
CA ALA A 83 5.72 -0.35 -5.66
C ALA A 83 5.38 -1.38 -4.56
N LEU A 84 4.10 -1.65 -4.34
CA LEU A 84 3.67 -2.68 -3.39
C LEU A 84 4.11 -4.08 -3.84
N SER A 85 4.04 -4.39 -5.14
CA SER A 85 4.54 -5.66 -5.68
C SER A 85 6.03 -5.86 -5.41
N ALA A 86 6.84 -4.81 -5.54
CA ALA A 86 8.26 -4.87 -5.20
C ALA A 86 8.49 -5.19 -3.71
N ILE A 87 7.69 -4.60 -2.82
CA ILE A 87 7.74 -4.88 -1.38
C ILE A 87 7.29 -6.32 -1.09
N VAL A 88 6.18 -6.76 -1.68
CA VAL A 88 5.66 -8.13 -1.53
C VAL A 88 6.70 -9.17 -1.96
N ALA A 89 7.42 -8.91 -3.04
CA ALA A 89 8.49 -9.80 -3.52
C ALA A 89 9.66 -9.94 -2.50
N THR A 90 9.80 -8.99 -1.57
CA THR A 90 10.87 -8.97 -0.58
C THR A 90 10.45 -9.43 0.81
N LEU A 91 9.27 -10.03 0.98
CA LEU A 91 8.76 -10.41 2.31
C LEU A 91 9.62 -11.45 3.04
N GLY A 92 10.47 -12.17 2.33
CA GLY A 92 11.49 -13.04 2.92
C GLY A 92 12.73 -12.30 3.41
N ASP A 93 12.86 -11.01 3.08
CA ASP A 93 13.99 -10.14 3.45
C ASP A 93 13.47 -8.81 3.99
N VAL A 94 13.26 -8.77 5.30
CA VAL A 94 12.68 -7.60 6.00
C VAL A 94 13.52 -6.33 5.80
N GLN A 95 14.84 -6.46 5.76
CA GLN A 95 15.72 -5.29 5.60
C GLN A 95 15.56 -4.67 4.21
N LYS A 96 15.48 -5.50 3.19
CA LYS A 96 15.29 -5.03 1.81
C LYS A 96 13.93 -4.38 1.61
N GLY A 97 12.87 -4.96 2.16
CA GLY A 97 11.53 -4.36 2.14
C GLY A 97 11.49 -3.01 2.87
N ALA A 98 12.11 -2.93 4.04
CA ALA A 98 12.21 -1.68 4.79
C ALA A 98 12.99 -0.60 4.04
N GLU A 99 14.06 -0.95 3.35
CA GLU A 99 14.84 0.01 2.56
C GLU A 99 14.03 0.53 1.36
N LEU A 100 13.31 -0.33 0.65
CA LEU A 100 12.41 0.08 -0.41
C LEU A 100 11.36 1.08 0.08
N LEU A 101 10.76 0.82 1.23
CA LEU A 101 9.78 1.72 1.83
C LEU A 101 10.41 3.06 2.20
N ARG A 102 11.59 3.06 2.82
CA ARG A 102 12.31 4.30 3.16
C ARG A 102 12.60 5.14 1.93
N GLN A 103 13.04 4.53 0.84
CA GLN A 103 13.28 5.24 -0.42
C GLN A 103 12.00 5.90 -0.94
N ARG A 104 10.87 5.22 -0.88
CA ARG A 104 9.57 5.77 -1.30
C ARG A 104 9.16 6.96 -0.43
N VAL A 105 9.29 6.84 0.87
CA VAL A 105 8.99 7.95 1.79
C VAL A 105 9.86 9.17 1.48
N ARG A 106 11.17 8.97 1.29
CA ARG A 106 12.11 10.07 0.97
C ARG A 106 11.75 10.78 -0.34
N THR A 107 11.43 10.01 -1.39
CA THR A 107 11.11 10.60 -2.70
C THR A 107 9.78 11.34 -2.72
N HIS A 108 8.86 11.00 -1.83
CA HIS A 108 7.53 11.62 -1.77
C HIS A 108 7.46 12.81 -0.80
N TYR A 109 8.41 12.95 0.10
CA TYR A 109 8.42 14.03 1.09
C TYR A 109 8.34 15.42 0.43
N LYS A 110 9.05 15.64 -0.65
CA LYS A 110 9.03 16.89 -1.42
C LYS A 110 7.69 17.19 -2.08
N ARG A 111 6.80 16.21 -2.17
CA ARG A 111 5.44 16.32 -2.74
C ARG A 111 4.37 16.46 -1.67
N ASN A 112 4.75 16.78 -0.43
CA ASN A 112 3.88 16.84 0.74
C ASN A 112 3.15 15.51 1.05
N ILE A 113 3.75 14.39 0.65
CA ILE A 113 3.29 13.06 1.04
C ILE A 113 4.21 12.56 2.13
N THR A 114 3.66 12.46 3.34
CA THR A 114 4.38 12.09 4.54
C THR A 114 4.13 10.63 4.92
N MET A 115 4.82 10.15 5.97
CA MET A 115 4.60 8.82 6.51
C MET A 115 3.13 8.57 6.88
N ALA A 116 2.41 9.60 7.32
CA ALA A 116 0.99 9.49 7.68
C ALA A 116 0.12 9.00 6.50
N GLN A 117 0.37 9.50 5.28
CA GLN A 117 -0.35 9.04 4.09
C GLN A 117 0.01 7.61 3.71
N PHE A 118 1.27 7.22 3.83
CA PHE A 118 1.70 5.83 3.62
C PHE A 118 1.03 4.89 4.62
N GLU A 119 1.01 5.23 5.89
CA GLU A 119 0.37 4.44 6.94
C GLU A 119 -1.13 4.27 6.70
N ARG A 120 -1.84 5.33 6.33
CA ARG A 120 -3.27 5.26 6.03
C ARG A 120 -3.58 4.33 4.86
N LEU A 121 -2.75 4.36 3.82
CA LEU A 121 -2.91 3.45 2.69
C LEU A 121 -2.63 1.99 3.09
N LEU A 122 -1.56 1.76 3.81
CA LEU A 122 -1.17 0.42 4.27
C LEU A 122 -2.19 -0.17 5.24
N ASP A 123 -2.78 0.65 6.10
CA ASP A 123 -3.81 0.23 7.06
C ASP A 123 -5.11 -0.25 6.36
N LEU A 124 -5.38 0.24 5.16
CA LEU A 124 -6.53 -0.19 4.36
C LEU A 124 -6.33 -1.56 3.70
N LEU A 125 -5.08 -1.97 3.46
CA LEU A 125 -4.78 -3.15 2.66
C LEU A 125 -5.40 -4.44 3.18
N PRO A 126 -5.33 -4.79 4.49
CA PRO A 126 -5.87 -6.06 4.95
C PRO A 126 -7.35 -6.24 4.63
N MET A 127 -8.18 -5.25 4.95
CA MET A 127 -9.61 -5.28 4.68
C MET A 127 -9.92 -5.20 3.18
N PHE A 128 -9.21 -4.34 2.46
CA PHE A 128 -9.36 -4.21 1.00
C PHE A 128 -9.10 -5.54 0.29
N LEU A 129 -8.04 -6.25 0.67
CA LEU A 129 -7.71 -7.54 0.06
C LEU A 129 -8.74 -8.62 0.40
N GLN A 130 -9.31 -8.61 1.60
CA GLN A 130 -10.41 -9.51 1.97
C GLN A 130 -11.66 -9.23 1.13
N GLU A 131 -12.06 -7.98 0.99
CA GLU A 131 -13.29 -7.59 0.29
C GLU A 131 -13.18 -7.69 -1.24
N LYS A 132 -12.04 -7.34 -1.80
CA LYS A 132 -11.86 -7.16 -3.25
C LYS A 132 -11.01 -8.23 -3.93
N ALA A 133 -10.06 -8.81 -3.23
CA ALA A 133 -9.10 -9.73 -3.80
C ALA A 133 -9.18 -11.14 -3.21
N HIS A 134 -10.27 -11.49 -2.58
CA HIS A 134 -10.57 -12.82 -2.03
C HIS A 134 -9.51 -13.33 -1.03
N ALA A 135 -8.83 -12.43 -0.32
CA ALA A 135 -7.89 -12.82 0.71
C ALA A 135 -8.62 -13.51 1.87
N SER A 136 -8.03 -14.60 2.38
CA SER A 136 -8.51 -15.23 3.62
C SER A 136 -8.20 -14.34 4.84
N GLY A 137 -8.85 -14.64 5.96
CA GLY A 137 -8.54 -13.99 7.25
C GLY A 137 -7.07 -14.15 7.63
N ASP A 138 -6.45 -15.28 7.33
CA ASP A 138 -5.04 -15.54 7.59
C ASP A 138 -4.13 -14.63 6.78
N VAL A 139 -4.45 -14.36 5.51
CA VAL A 139 -3.71 -13.41 4.67
C VAL A 139 -3.85 -12.00 5.20
N ALA A 140 -5.06 -11.57 5.55
CA ALA A 140 -5.29 -10.25 6.13
C ALA A 140 -4.55 -10.06 7.45
N ASP A 141 -4.53 -11.06 8.33
CA ASP A 141 -3.79 -11.04 9.58
C ASP A 141 -2.28 -10.97 9.33
N ALA A 142 -1.77 -11.69 8.32
CA ALA A 142 -0.38 -11.61 7.91
C ALA A 142 0.01 -10.21 7.45
N TRP A 143 -0.84 -9.52 6.70
CA TRP A 143 -0.62 -8.13 6.30
C TRP A 143 -0.54 -7.17 7.48
N ARG A 144 -1.30 -7.39 8.54
CA ARG A 144 -1.24 -6.57 9.76
C ARG A 144 0.09 -6.71 10.50
N ILE A 145 0.76 -7.85 10.35
CA ILE A 145 2.11 -8.11 10.88
C ILE A 145 3.19 -7.48 9.98
N ALA A 146 3.00 -7.55 8.68
CA ALA A 146 3.95 -7.00 7.72
C ALA A 146 3.97 -5.48 7.76
#